data_1f41139acb13d004dcf45578e0355031
#
_entry.id   1f41139acb13d004dcf45578e0355031
#
_cell.length_a   1.000
_cell.length_b   1.000
_cell.length_c   1.000
_cell.angle_alpha   90.00
_cell.angle_beta   90.00
_cell.angle_gamma   90.00
#
_symmetry.space_group_name_H-M   'P 1'
#
loop_
_entity.id
_entity.type
_entity.pdbx_description
1 polymer ?
#
loop_
_entity_poly.entity_id
_entity_poly.type
_entity_poly.pdbx_seq_one_letter_code
_entity_poly.pdbx_strand_id
1 'polypeptide(L)'
;MTEINWDAENILKINNDIDSFSSSDIDESKIDFLRNKIEPWLTAIFQSEHFSLLTGTGLTAALAFLAEIPSQGMGRIDFDCNKDNIKEWSEKSAVELGRGNANIEDDFRCALELLHGLKILKHADAAILEKEINTKLSLFIRNVIKTESEFLNSTKFSEVLGILKSFLISFSSRTATRERTNIFTTNYDRFIEIGLDSAGILTIDRFIGKIKPIFRTTKLELDYHYNPPGIRGEPRYVEGVIRFTKLHGSIDWKFESNTISKIPLEFGVKEDTFLIPENPKDFSVIYPNSSKGIDTAYFPYSELFRDFSSAVCRPNSVIITYGYGFGDSHINRVIGDMLTLPSTHLVIISYDTASGRIKKFYDSVNPAQVTLIVGNHIGSIEPLVKNYLPKAAIDRIQERFVRNLEKRGITNQKNPADSGESQDK
;
A
#
# COMPACT_ATOMS: atom_id res chain seq x y z
N MET A 1 -12.82 -28.15 13.92
CA MET A 1 -12.62 -26.88 13.19
C MET A 1 -12.27 -27.27 11.77
N THR A 2 -12.93 -26.69 10.78
CA THR A 2 -12.56 -26.91 9.39
C THR A 2 -11.16 -26.34 9.17
N GLU A 3 -10.24 -27.14 8.66
CA GLU A 3 -8.85 -26.73 8.42
C GLU A 3 -8.80 -25.87 7.15
N ILE A 4 -7.94 -24.83 7.12
CA ILE A 4 -7.77 -23.98 5.96
C ILE A 4 -7.00 -24.74 4.89
N ASN A 5 -7.57 -24.86 3.69
CA ASN A 5 -6.85 -25.34 2.53
C ASN A 5 -6.00 -24.21 1.91
N TRP A 6 -4.71 -24.16 2.29
CA TRP A 6 -3.78 -23.13 1.85
C TRP A 6 -3.34 -23.25 0.39
N ASP A 7 -3.65 -24.37 -0.26
CA ASP A 7 -3.36 -24.61 -1.68
C ASP A 7 -4.52 -24.19 -2.59
N ALA A 8 -5.65 -23.75 -2.03
CA ALA A 8 -6.79 -23.28 -2.80
C ALA A 8 -6.48 -21.92 -3.46
N GLU A 9 -7.05 -21.71 -4.65
CA GLU A 9 -6.91 -20.47 -5.40
C GLU A 9 -7.57 -19.27 -4.69
N ASN A 10 -8.63 -19.52 -3.93
CA ASN A 10 -9.31 -18.51 -3.12
C ASN A 10 -9.64 -19.06 -1.72
N ILE A 11 -9.34 -18.28 -0.70
CA ILE A 11 -9.53 -18.59 0.72
C ILE A 11 -10.27 -17.44 1.39
N LEU A 12 -11.49 -17.70 1.82
CA LEU A 12 -12.27 -16.77 2.62
C LEU A 12 -12.40 -17.35 4.04
N LYS A 13 -11.91 -16.61 5.04
CA LYS A 13 -12.14 -16.93 6.45
C LYS A 13 -12.69 -15.71 7.17
N ILE A 14 -13.91 -15.83 7.66
CA ILE A 14 -14.57 -14.83 8.51
C ILE A 14 -14.98 -15.54 9.80
N ASN A 15 -14.41 -15.14 10.92
CA ASN A 15 -14.59 -15.83 12.21
C ASN A 15 -14.24 -17.32 12.12
N ASN A 16 -15.21 -18.21 12.35
CA ASN A 16 -15.06 -19.67 12.23
C ASN A 16 -15.57 -20.23 10.90
N ASP A 17 -16.08 -19.37 10.03
CA ASP A 17 -16.55 -19.76 8.69
C ASP A 17 -15.37 -19.70 7.72
N ILE A 18 -15.04 -20.86 7.14
CA ILE A 18 -13.93 -21.04 6.20
C ILE A 18 -14.50 -21.58 4.90
N ASP A 19 -14.25 -20.89 3.80
CA ASP A 19 -14.61 -21.28 2.44
C ASP A 19 -13.36 -21.28 1.57
N SER A 20 -13.12 -22.35 0.84
CA SER A 20 -11.98 -22.49 -0.07
C SER A 20 -12.49 -23.00 -1.42
N PHE A 21 -12.20 -22.28 -2.51
CA PHE A 21 -12.79 -22.55 -3.81
C PHE A 21 -11.85 -22.20 -4.96
N SER A 22 -12.12 -22.79 -6.12
CA SER A 22 -11.38 -22.48 -7.35
C SER A 22 -11.99 -21.26 -8.06
N SER A 23 -11.18 -20.61 -8.89
CA SER A 23 -11.65 -19.51 -9.74
C SER A 23 -12.63 -19.97 -10.82
N SER A 24 -12.62 -21.25 -11.18
CA SER A 24 -13.60 -21.87 -12.07
C SER A 24 -15.02 -21.95 -11.46
N ASP A 25 -15.13 -21.87 -10.14
CA ASP A 25 -16.41 -21.95 -9.43
C ASP A 25 -17.11 -20.58 -9.31
N ILE A 26 -16.49 -19.54 -9.88
CA ILE A 26 -16.96 -18.16 -9.73
C ILE A 26 -17.92 -17.81 -10.86
N ASP A 27 -19.18 -17.82 -10.53
CA ASP A 27 -20.29 -17.32 -11.34
C ASP A 27 -21.00 -16.16 -10.60
N GLU A 28 -22.04 -15.58 -11.20
CA GLU A 28 -22.82 -14.50 -10.58
C GLU A 28 -23.42 -14.90 -9.22
N SER A 29 -23.88 -16.16 -9.09
CA SER A 29 -24.47 -16.69 -7.84
C SER A 29 -23.40 -16.77 -6.74
N LYS A 30 -22.18 -17.22 -7.07
CA LYS A 30 -21.06 -17.29 -6.14
C LYS A 30 -20.60 -15.88 -5.75
N ILE A 31 -20.54 -14.92 -6.70
CA ILE A 31 -20.22 -13.53 -6.41
C ILE A 31 -21.24 -12.93 -5.43
N ASP A 32 -22.53 -13.12 -5.63
CA ASP A 32 -23.57 -12.64 -4.74
C ASP A 32 -23.49 -13.30 -3.35
N PHE A 33 -23.22 -14.60 -3.30
CA PHE A 33 -22.99 -15.31 -2.05
C PHE A 33 -21.80 -14.73 -1.27
N LEU A 34 -20.68 -14.52 -1.94
CA LEU A 34 -19.46 -13.96 -1.36
C LEU A 34 -19.68 -12.50 -0.92
N ARG A 35 -20.39 -11.70 -1.73
CA ARG A 35 -20.75 -10.32 -1.40
C ARG A 35 -21.58 -10.26 -0.12
N ASN A 36 -22.57 -11.12 0.01
CA ASN A 36 -23.43 -11.19 1.21
C ASN A 36 -22.69 -11.61 2.48
N LYS A 37 -21.51 -12.23 2.36
CA LYS A 37 -20.63 -12.54 3.49
C LYS A 37 -19.60 -11.43 3.75
N ILE A 38 -18.91 -10.97 2.71
CA ILE A 38 -17.75 -10.07 2.83
C ILE A 38 -18.18 -8.63 3.10
N GLU A 39 -19.11 -8.06 2.32
CA GLU A 39 -19.49 -6.64 2.45
C GLU A 39 -20.07 -6.29 3.82
N PRO A 40 -20.99 -7.06 4.43
CA PRO A 40 -21.48 -6.77 5.76
C PRO A 40 -20.39 -6.87 6.83
N TRP A 41 -19.49 -7.85 6.72
CA TRP A 41 -18.37 -8.02 7.62
C TRP A 41 -17.40 -6.84 7.54
N LEU A 42 -16.95 -6.48 6.33
CA LEU A 42 -16.08 -5.32 6.14
C LEU A 42 -16.77 -4.01 6.58
N THR A 43 -18.10 -3.89 6.36
CA THR A 43 -18.86 -2.72 6.85
C THR A 43 -18.79 -2.61 8.38
N ALA A 44 -18.89 -3.73 9.10
CA ALA A 44 -18.73 -3.75 10.55
C ALA A 44 -17.30 -3.40 10.97
N ILE A 45 -16.31 -4.00 10.31
CA ILE A 45 -14.89 -3.74 10.53
C ILE A 45 -14.55 -2.25 10.32
N PHE A 46 -15.09 -1.62 9.28
CA PHE A 46 -14.86 -0.19 8.98
C PHE A 46 -15.45 0.74 10.05
N GLN A 47 -16.32 0.25 10.92
CA GLN A 47 -16.87 1.01 12.06
C GLN A 47 -16.04 0.88 13.34
N SER A 48 -14.91 0.17 13.31
CA SER A 48 -13.99 0.08 14.45
C SER A 48 -13.57 1.47 14.96
N GLU A 49 -13.19 1.59 16.21
CA GLU A 49 -12.78 2.86 16.82
C GLU A 49 -11.51 3.40 16.14
N HIS A 50 -10.50 2.54 16.04
CA HIS A 50 -9.22 2.84 15.38
C HIS A 50 -9.07 1.97 14.14
N PHE A 51 -8.91 2.60 12.99
CA PHE A 51 -8.93 1.91 11.71
C PHE A 51 -7.70 2.28 10.88
N SER A 52 -7.00 1.27 10.40
CA SER A 52 -5.78 1.43 9.60
C SER A 52 -5.81 0.55 8.37
N LEU A 53 -5.26 1.06 7.27
CA LEU A 53 -4.93 0.31 6.06
C LEU A 53 -3.41 0.27 5.92
N LEU A 54 -2.85 -0.91 5.67
CA LEU A 54 -1.46 -1.10 5.29
C LEU A 54 -1.39 -1.67 3.88
N THR A 55 -0.74 -0.98 2.96
CA THR A 55 -0.52 -1.46 1.60
C THR A 55 0.93 -1.83 1.35
N GLY A 56 1.15 -2.86 0.55
CA GLY A 56 2.46 -3.28 0.07
C GLY A 56 2.57 -3.26 -1.44
N THR A 57 3.66 -3.83 -1.96
CA THR A 57 3.98 -3.87 -3.40
C THR A 57 2.92 -4.56 -4.25
N GLY A 58 2.08 -5.40 -3.65
CA GLY A 58 0.95 -6.02 -4.34
C GLY A 58 -0.08 -5.02 -4.86
N LEU A 59 -0.22 -3.84 -4.24
CA LEU A 59 -1.07 -2.77 -4.78
C LEU A 59 -0.51 -2.25 -6.11
N THR A 60 0.77 -1.91 -6.15
CA THR A 60 1.43 -1.45 -7.38
C THR A 60 1.38 -2.51 -8.48
N ALA A 61 1.64 -3.77 -8.12
CA ALA A 61 1.56 -4.89 -9.06
C ALA A 61 0.15 -5.07 -9.65
N ALA A 62 -0.88 -4.97 -8.83
CA ALA A 62 -2.27 -5.05 -9.26
C ALA A 62 -2.67 -3.91 -10.23
N LEU A 63 -2.26 -2.68 -9.92
CA LEU A 63 -2.51 -1.53 -10.79
C LEU A 63 -1.73 -1.63 -12.11
N ALA A 64 -0.47 -2.06 -12.07
CA ALA A 64 0.34 -2.28 -13.27
C ALA A 64 -0.26 -3.38 -14.16
N PHE A 65 -0.73 -4.48 -13.56
CA PHE A 65 -1.40 -5.56 -14.29
C PHE A 65 -2.67 -5.05 -14.99
N LEU A 66 -3.53 -4.31 -14.29
CA LEU A 66 -4.75 -3.76 -14.88
C LEU A 66 -4.45 -2.72 -15.98
N ALA A 67 -3.39 -1.95 -15.81
CA ALA A 67 -2.94 -0.95 -16.79
C ALA A 67 -2.18 -1.57 -17.97
N GLU A 68 -1.95 -2.90 -17.97
CA GLU A 68 -1.18 -3.63 -18.97
C GLU A 68 0.25 -3.08 -19.16
N ILE A 69 0.88 -2.68 -18.06
CA ILE A 69 2.25 -2.19 -18.06
C ILE A 69 3.19 -3.14 -17.29
N PRO A 70 4.49 -3.13 -17.59
CA PRO A 70 5.45 -3.90 -16.81
C PRO A 70 5.45 -3.48 -15.35
N SER A 71 5.35 -4.44 -14.43
CA SER A 71 5.56 -4.21 -13.01
C SER A 71 7.00 -4.52 -12.66
N GLN A 72 7.70 -3.55 -12.08
CA GLN A 72 9.01 -3.81 -11.48
C GLN A 72 8.80 -4.54 -10.16
N GLY A 73 9.07 -5.84 -10.19
CA GLY A 73 9.09 -6.64 -8.97
C GLY A 73 10.30 -6.31 -8.08
N MET A 74 10.28 -6.81 -6.84
CA MET A 74 11.42 -6.76 -5.92
C MET A 74 12.44 -7.88 -6.22
N GLY A 75 12.72 -8.14 -7.52
CA GLY A 75 13.66 -9.16 -7.97
C GLY A 75 15.08 -8.93 -7.46
N ARG A 76 15.91 -9.96 -7.56
CA ARG A 76 17.34 -9.91 -7.17
C ARG A 76 18.09 -8.90 -8.04
N ILE A 77 19.17 -8.33 -7.48
CA ILE A 77 20.11 -7.49 -8.18
C ILE A 77 21.52 -8.07 -8.05
N ASP A 78 22.22 -8.21 -9.18
CA ASP A 78 23.58 -8.70 -9.17
C ASP A 78 24.59 -7.55 -9.02
N PHE A 79 25.59 -7.75 -8.16
CA PHE A 79 26.77 -6.90 -8.02
C PHE A 79 27.97 -7.60 -8.70
N ASP A 80 28.81 -6.84 -9.38
CA ASP A 80 30.03 -7.40 -9.99
C ASP A 80 31.15 -7.49 -8.96
N CYS A 81 31.25 -6.50 -8.08
CA CYS A 81 32.19 -6.48 -6.98
C CYS A 81 31.75 -7.41 -5.86
N ASN A 82 32.55 -8.44 -5.55
CA ASN A 82 32.26 -9.44 -4.51
C ASN A 82 30.92 -10.18 -4.70
N LYS A 83 30.58 -10.48 -5.96
CA LYS A 83 29.31 -11.07 -6.38
C LYS A 83 28.87 -12.26 -5.53
N ASP A 84 29.73 -13.27 -5.43
CA ASP A 84 29.39 -14.52 -4.77
C ASP A 84 29.18 -14.33 -3.26
N ASN A 85 29.98 -13.49 -2.62
CA ASN A 85 29.85 -13.19 -1.19
C ASN A 85 28.55 -12.45 -0.89
N ILE A 86 28.19 -11.45 -1.70
CA ILE A 86 26.94 -10.70 -1.53
C ILE A 86 25.76 -11.63 -1.74
N LYS A 87 25.77 -12.46 -2.78
CA LYS A 87 24.69 -13.38 -3.11
C LYS A 87 24.48 -14.41 -2.01
N GLU A 88 25.53 -15.09 -1.57
CA GLU A 88 25.49 -16.10 -0.51
C GLU A 88 24.97 -15.49 0.81
N TRP A 89 25.51 -14.33 1.20
CA TRP A 89 25.13 -13.68 2.45
C TRP A 89 23.69 -13.18 2.42
N SER A 90 23.22 -12.66 1.27
CA SER A 90 21.82 -12.24 1.07
C SER A 90 20.86 -13.41 1.24
N GLU A 91 21.16 -14.55 0.62
CA GLU A 91 20.34 -15.76 0.72
C GLU A 91 20.27 -16.28 2.14
N LYS A 92 21.42 -16.40 2.80
CA LYS A 92 21.50 -16.83 4.21
C LYS A 92 20.68 -15.92 5.11
N SER A 93 20.84 -14.62 4.95
CA SER A 93 20.14 -13.64 5.76
C SER A 93 18.63 -13.61 5.51
N ALA A 94 18.18 -13.80 4.26
CA ALA A 94 16.77 -13.88 3.95
C ALA A 94 16.10 -15.09 4.64
N VAL A 95 16.80 -16.21 4.70
CA VAL A 95 16.34 -17.41 5.45
C VAL A 95 16.27 -17.13 6.94
N GLU A 96 17.31 -16.53 7.54
CA GLU A 96 17.37 -16.20 8.97
C GLU A 96 16.25 -15.21 9.37
N LEU A 97 15.93 -14.23 8.50
CA LEU A 97 14.83 -13.29 8.69
C LEU A 97 13.44 -13.89 8.38
N GLY A 98 13.40 -15.15 7.94
CA GLY A 98 12.16 -15.87 7.68
C GLY A 98 11.44 -15.48 6.40
N ARG A 99 12.12 -14.80 5.45
CA ARG A 99 11.55 -14.44 4.13
C ARG A 99 11.54 -15.58 3.13
N GLY A 100 12.42 -16.55 3.28
CA GLY A 100 12.67 -17.64 2.36
C GLY A 100 13.66 -17.22 1.27
N ASN A 101 13.23 -16.53 0.23
CA ASN A 101 14.09 -16.09 -0.86
C ASN A 101 14.58 -14.65 -0.64
N ALA A 102 15.86 -14.39 -0.98
CA ALA A 102 16.41 -13.05 -0.99
C ALA A 102 15.81 -12.20 -2.13
N ASN A 103 15.75 -10.90 -1.91
CA ASN A 103 15.28 -9.92 -2.86
C ASN A 103 16.27 -8.75 -3.00
N ILE A 104 15.93 -7.72 -3.79
CA ILE A 104 16.75 -6.53 -4.00
C ILE A 104 17.14 -5.83 -2.69
N GLU A 105 16.26 -5.82 -1.67
CA GLU A 105 16.57 -5.19 -0.37
C GLU A 105 17.64 -5.96 0.39
N ASP A 106 17.63 -7.30 0.31
CA ASP A 106 18.66 -8.14 0.92
C ASP A 106 20.01 -7.93 0.22
N ASP A 107 20.01 -7.82 -1.10
CA ASP A 107 21.22 -7.59 -1.88
C ASP A 107 21.86 -6.23 -1.57
N PHE A 108 21.06 -5.16 -1.54
CA PHE A 108 21.55 -3.84 -1.16
C PHE A 108 22.06 -3.81 0.28
N ARG A 109 21.36 -4.43 1.23
CA ARG A 109 21.81 -4.50 2.62
C ARG A 109 23.19 -5.15 2.72
N CYS A 110 23.34 -6.34 2.13
CA CYS A 110 24.60 -7.06 2.18
C CYS A 110 25.74 -6.27 1.51
N ALA A 111 25.46 -5.63 0.38
CA ALA A 111 26.44 -4.78 -0.30
C ALA A 111 26.86 -3.59 0.58
N LEU A 112 25.94 -2.98 1.33
CA LEU A 112 26.22 -1.86 2.22
C LEU A 112 26.99 -2.27 3.48
N GLU A 113 26.63 -3.40 4.09
CA GLU A 113 27.37 -3.98 5.21
C GLU A 113 28.82 -4.28 4.80
N LEU A 114 28.98 -4.90 3.61
CA LEU A 114 30.30 -5.16 3.04
C LEU A 114 31.06 -3.87 2.76
N LEU A 115 30.40 -2.85 2.17
CA LEU A 115 31.04 -1.55 1.93
C LEU A 115 31.55 -0.91 3.22
N HIS A 116 30.80 -0.95 4.29
CA HIS A 116 31.24 -0.45 5.60
C HIS A 116 32.46 -1.22 6.11
N GLY A 117 32.46 -2.54 6.01
CA GLY A 117 33.62 -3.38 6.36
C GLY A 117 34.85 -3.03 5.54
N LEU A 118 34.71 -2.92 4.21
CA LEU A 118 35.82 -2.56 3.32
C LEU A 118 36.37 -1.16 3.61
N LYS A 119 35.51 -0.19 3.96
CA LYS A 119 35.93 1.17 4.37
C LYS A 119 36.72 1.15 5.69
N ILE A 120 36.28 0.37 6.67
CA ILE A 120 36.99 0.19 7.95
C ILE A 120 38.38 -0.40 7.70
N LEU A 121 38.47 -1.39 6.82
CA LEU A 121 39.74 -2.08 6.46
C LEU A 121 40.58 -1.27 5.46
N LYS A 122 40.08 -0.13 4.95
CA LYS A 122 40.72 0.69 3.89
C LYS A 122 41.06 -0.14 2.65
N HIS A 123 40.18 -1.10 2.29
CA HIS A 123 40.39 -1.98 1.13
C HIS A 123 40.11 -1.24 -0.18
N ALA A 124 40.83 -1.58 -1.24
CA ALA A 124 40.69 -0.91 -2.53
C ALA A 124 39.33 -1.07 -3.17
N ASP A 125 38.66 -2.21 -2.94
CA ASP A 125 37.31 -2.50 -3.47
C ASP A 125 36.22 -1.60 -2.90
N ALA A 126 36.49 -0.88 -1.81
CA ALA A 126 35.50 0.01 -1.21
C ALA A 126 34.95 1.07 -2.20
N ALA A 127 35.85 1.69 -2.97
CA ALA A 127 35.45 2.71 -3.95
C ALA A 127 34.68 2.09 -5.14
N ILE A 128 35.06 0.88 -5.56
CA ILE A 128 34.41 0.15 -6.66
C ILE A 128 33.00 -0.21 -6.26
N LEU A 129 32.82 -0.86 -5.09
CA LEU A 129 31.51 -1.27 -4.55
C LEU A 129 30.62 -0.06 -4.29
N GLU A 130 31.15 1.04 -3.76
CA GLU A 130 30.38 2.26 -3.53
C GLU A 130 29.81 2.84 -4.82
N LYS A 131 30.61 2.91 -5.89
CA LYS A 131 30.17 3.35 -7.21
C LYS A 131 29.09 2.42 -7.77
N GLU A 132 29.28 1.13 -7.62
CA GLU A 132 28.32 0.14 -8.09
C GLU A 132 26.97 0.24 -7.34
N ILE A 133 26.97 0.36 -6.01
CA ILE A 133 25.78 0.59 -5.20
C ILE A 133 25.03 1.82 -5.68
N ASN A 134 25.72 2.95 -5.88
CA ASN A 134 25.11 4.18 -6.37
C ASN A 134 24.47 4.00 -7.76
N THR A 135 25.15 3.28 -8.66
CA THR A 135 24.62 2.99 -10.00
C THR A 135 23.34 2.13 -9.93
N LYS A 136 23.36 1.06 -9.13
CA LYS A 136 22.21 0.16 -8.97
C LYS A 136 21.03 0.87 -8.27
N LEU A 137 21.31 1.72 -7.28
CA LEU A 137 20.28 2.52 -6.62
C LEU A 137 19.65 3.54 -7.57
N SER A 138 20.47 4.19 -8.42
CA SER A 138 19.97 5.07 -9.48
C SER A 138 19.04 4.33 -10.45
N LEU A 139 19.42 3.13 -10.85
CA LEU A 139 18.60 2.29 -11.72
C LEU A 139 17.28 1.92 -11.03
N PHE A 140 17.31 1.56 -9.76
CA PHE A 140 16.11 1.26 -8.99
C PHE A 140 15.14 2.46 -8.96
N ILE A 141 15.64 3.66 -8.66
CA ILE A 141 14.83 4.89 -8.65
C ILE A 141 14.24 5.16 -10.05
N ARG A 142 15.05 5.04 -11.11
CA ARG A 142 14.56 5.19 -12.50
C ARG A 142 13.44 4.21 -12.83
N ASN A 143 13.57 2.97 -12.40
CA ASN A 143 12.57 1.94 -12.65
C ASN A 143 11.23 2.27 -11.96
N VAL A 144 11.26 2.80 -10.73
CA VAL A 144 10.04 3.25 -10.04
C VAL A 144 9.39 4.41 -10.80
N ILE A 145 10.18 5.43 -11.20
CA ILE A 145 9.70 6.58 -11.98
C ILE A 145 9.13 6.13 -13.34
N LYS A 146 9.81 5.17 -13.99
CA LYS A 146 9.35 4.58 -15.25
C LYS A 146 7.98 3.92 -15.12
N THR A 147 7.77 3.15 -14.05
CA THR A 147 6.47 2.51 -13.79
C THR A 147 5.35 3.56 -13.63
N GLU A 148 5.61 4.66 -12.91
CA GLU A 148 4.65 5.78 -12.80
C GLU A 148 4.39 6.44 -14.16
N SER A 149 5.43 6.62 -14.98
CA SER A 149 5.32 7.21 -16.32
C SER A 149 4.54 6.31 -17.29
N GLU A 150 4.83 5.01 -17.29
CA GLU A 150 4.10 4.03 -18.11
C GLU A 150 2.63 3.94 -17.68
N PHE A 151 2.35 4.01 -16.37
CA PHE A 151 0.99 4.04 -15.86
C PHE A 151 0.20 5.25 -16.37
N LEU A 152 0.77 6.45 -16.27
CA LEU A 152 0.14 7.68 -16.73
C LEU A 152 -0.15 7.66 -18.25
N ASN A 153 0.73 7.03 -19.03
CA ASN A 153 0.63 6.93 -20.48
C ASN A 153 -0.15 5.68 -20.97
N SER A 154 -0.63 4.82 -20.05
CA SER A 154 -1.43 3.64 -20.41
C SER A 154 -2.78 4.05 -21.00
N THR A 155 -3.23 3.30 -22.01
CA THR A 155 -4.58 3.46 -22.58
C THR A 155 -5.68 3.19 -21.57
N LYS A 156 -5.38 2.42 -20.51
CA LYS A 156 -6.30 2.07 -19.42
C LYS A 156 -6.17 2.99 -18.20
N PHE A 157 -5.35 4.04 -18.26
CA PHE A 157 -5.08 4.94 -17.14
C PHE A 157 -6.35 5.40 -16.42
N SER A 158 -7.32 5.96 -17.16
CA SER A 158 -8.55 6.50 -16.56
C SER A 158 -9.39 5.44 -15.85
N GLU A 159 -9.46 4.23 -16.40
CA GLU A 159 -10.21 3.12 -15.81
C GLU A 159 -9.54 2.65 -14.52
N VAL A 160 -8.24 2.38 -14.58
CA VAL A 160 -7.47 1.86 -13.44
C VAL A 160 -7.36 2.91 -12.33
N LEU A 161 -7.19 4.20 -12.69
CA LEU A 161 -7.25 5.29 -11.71
C LEU A 161 -8.64 5.37 -11.07
N GLY A 162 -9.72 5.11 -11.81
CA GLY A 162 -11.08 5.02 -11.28
C GLY A 162 -11.23 3.92 -10.23
N ILE A 163 -10.64 2.74 -10.47
CA ILE A 163 -10.62 1.63 -9.51
C ILE A 163 -9.82 2.02 -8.25
N LEU A 164 -8.63 2.60 -8.42
CA LEU A 164 -7.80 3.06 -7.30
C LEU A 164 -8.52 4.13 -6.46
N LYS A 165 -9.16 5.10 -7.10
CA LYS A 165 -9.97 6.11 -6.41
C LYS A 165 -11.10 5.47 -5.60
N SER A 166 -11.84 4.55 -6.17
CA SER A 166 -12.94 3.84 -5.49
C SER A 166 -12.43 3.03 -4.31
N PHE A 167 -11.28 2.37 -4.46
CA PHE A 167 -10.59 1.69 -3.37
C PHE A 167 -10.28 2.66 -2.21
N LEU A 168 -9.61 3.77 -2.49
CA LEU A 168 -9.21 4.75 -1.46
C LEU A 168 -10.40 5.46 -0.83
N ILE A 169 -11.44 5.77 -1.60
CA ILE A 169 -12.70 6.36 -1.09
C ILE A 169 -13.37 5.41 -0.10
N SER A 170 -13.41 4.09 -0.37
CA SER A 170 -13.99 3.12 0.56
C SER A 170 -13.30 3.17 1.92
N PHE A 171 -11.98 3.31 1.98
CA PHE A 171 -11.21 3.40 3.21
C PHE A 171 -11.26 4.78 3.89
N SER A 172 -11.49 5.86 3.14
CA SER A 172 -11.52 7.22 3.68
C SER A 172 -12.90 7.70 4.11
N SER A 173 -13.97 6.99 3.71
CA SER A 173 -15.37 7.36 3.99
C SER A 173 -15.79 6.94 5.38
N ARG A 174 -15.31 7.66 6.40
CA ARG A 174 -15.73 7.47 7.79
C ARG A 174 -16.64 8.60 8.26
N THR A 175 -17.51 8.28 9.21
CA THR A 175 -18.41 9.29 9.80
C THR A 175 -17.62 10.35 10.58
N ALA A 176 -18.12 11.57 10.62
CA ALA A 176 -17.51 12.71 11.31
C ALA A 176 -17.28 12.52 12.82
N THR A 177 -17.84 11.45 13.40
CA THR A 177 -17.69 11.09 14.82
C THR A 177 -16.60 10.05 15.08
N ARG A 178 -15.96 9.53 14.04
CA ARG A 178 -14.91 8.51 14.15
C ARG A 178 -13.54 9.13 13.87
N GLU A 179 -12.49 8.57 14.50
CA GLU A 179 -11.11 8.93 14.17
C GLU A 179 -10.80 8.74 12.69
N ARG A 180 -9.83 9.48 12.19
CA ARG A 180 -9.31 9.36 10.83
C ARG A 180 -8.80 7.96 10.55
N THR A 181 -9.02 7.51 9.33
CA THR A 181 -8.29 6.35 8.82
C THR A 181 -6.81 6.67 8.73
N ASN A 182 -5.98 5.77 9.22
CA ASN A 182 -4.54 5.81 8.97
C ASN A 182 -4.25 4.92 7.76
N ILE A 183 -3.62 5.48 6.73
CA ILE A 183 -3.12 4.72 5.58
C ILE A 183 -1.60 4.67 5.67
N PHE A 184 -1.09 3.47 5.78
CA PHE A 184 0.34 3.15 5.77
C PHE A 184 0.70 2.45 4.48
N THR A 185 1.90 2.71 3.97
CA THR A 185 2.43 1.97 2.84
C THR A 185 3.91 1.68 2.99
N THR A 186 4.33 0.52 2.50
CA THR A 186 5.75 0.16 2.37
C THR A 186 6.32 0.55 1.00
N ASN A 187 5.46 1.02 0.09
CA ASN A 187 5.84 1.31 -1.29
C ASN A 187 6.57 2.65 -1.41
N TYR A 188 7.58 2.68 -2.26
CA TYR A 188 8.35 3.88 -2.58
C TYR A 188 7.67 4.75 -3.65
N ASP A 189 6.85 4.13 -4.52
CA ASP A 189 6.07 4.80 -5.56
C ASP A 189 4.97 5.70 -4.99
N ARG A 190 4.34 6.51 -5.85
CA ARG A 190 3.32 7.50 -5.46
C ARG A 190 1.92 7.19 -6.00
N PHE A 191 1.61 5.90 -6.20
CA PHE A 191 0.27 5.51 -6.68
C PHE A 191 -0.83 5.86 -5.69
N ILE A 192 -0.58 5.76 -4.38
CA ILE A 192 -1.57 6.16 -3.38
C ILE A 192 -1.78 7.67 -3.42
N GLU A 193 -0.71 8.44 -3.50
CA GLU A 193 -0.76 9.91 -3.55
C GLU A 193 -1.59 10.38 -4.75
N ILE A 194 -1.31 9.90 -5.96
CA ILE A 194 -2.09 10.29 -7.15
C ILE A 194 -3.56 9.85 -7.06
N GLY A 195 -3.82 8.70 -6.44
CA GLY A 195 -5.17 8.22 -6.19
C GLY A 195 -5.93 9.11 -5.19
N LEU A 196 -5.30 9.53 -4.10
CA LEU A 196 -5.86 10.43 -3.09
C LEU A 196 -6.12 11.82 -3.67
N ASP A 197 -5.13 12.40 -4.37
CA ASP A 197 -5.26 13.70 -5.02
C ASP A 197 -6.40 13.69 -6.04
N SER A 198 -6.47 12.65 -6.88
CA SER A 198 -7.53 12.49 -7.88
C SER A 198 -8.92 12.25 -7.27
N ALA A 199 -8.99 11.72 -6.06
CA ALA A 199 -10.23 11.54 -5.31
C ALA A 199 -10.62 12.78 -4.48
N GLY A 200 -9.78 13.82 -4.43
CA GLY A 200 -10.00 15.00 -3.60
C GLY A 200 -9.89 14.74 -2.10
N ILE A 201 -9.16 13.70 -1.69
CA ILE A 201 -8.96 13.33 -0.29
C ILE A 201 -7.78 14.10 0.27
N LEU A 202 -8.01 14.84 1.36
CA LEU A 202 -6.97 15.58 2.05
C LEU A 202 -6.10 14.64 2.89
N THR A 203 -4.80 14.82 2.82
CA THR A 203 -3.83 14.04 3.58
C THR A 203 -3.21 14.83 4.72
N ILE A 204 -3.12 14.22 5.88
CA ILE A 204 -2.31 14.70 7.00
C ILE A 204 -1.08 13.81 7.07
N ASP A 205 0.08 14.35 6.73
CA ASP A 205 1.37 13.67 6.82
C ASP A 205 2.34 14.46 7.73
N ARG A 206 3.59 14.03 7.81
CA ARG A 206 4.60 14.71 8.61
C ARG A 206 5.26 15.90 7.91
N PHE A 207 4.86 16.23 6.68
CA PHE A 207 5.44 17.32 5.92
C PHE A 207 4.70 18.63 6.10
N ILE A 208 5.44 19.72 6.30
CA ILE A 208 4.90 21.06 6.48
C ILE A 208 5.56 22.03 5.52
N GLY A 209 4.74 22.81 4.85
CA GLY A 209 5.13 23.74 3.80
C GLY A 209 4.46 23.37 2.48
N LYS A 210 4.44 24.31 1.52
CA LYS A 210 3.80 24.08 0.21
C LYS A 210 4.82 24.05 -0.93
N ILE A 211 5.89 24.83 -0.85
CA ILE A 211 6.88 24.93 -1.94
C ILE A 211 8.03 23.93 -1.69
N LYS A 212 8.55 23.87 -0.49
CA LYS A 212 9.55 22.90 -0.04
C LYS A 212 9.05 22.28 1.26
N PRO A 213 8.16 21.27 1.19
CA PRO A 213 7.65 20.62 2.40
C PRO A 213 8.80 19.96 3.18
N ILE A 214 8.88 20.24 4.47
CA ILE A 214 9.94 19.74 5.36
C ILE A 214 9.33 18.73 6.32
N PHE A 215 10.00 17.60 6.50
CA PHE A 215 9.61 16.56 7.45
C PHE A 215 9.73 17.05 8.89
N ARG A 216 8.67 16.92 9.65
CA ARG A 216 8.66 17.28 11.06
C ARG A 216 8.89 16.05 11.93
N THR A 217 9.92 16.12 12.77
CA THR A 217 10.25 15.06 13.74
C THR A 217 9.22 14.98 14.87
N THR A 218 8.74 16.12 15.34
CA THR A 218 7.73 16.17 16.39
C THR A 218 6.35 15.89 15.80
N LYS A 219 5.68 14.86 16.30
CA LYS A 219 4.29 14.60 15.95
C LYS A 219 3.44 15.73 16.53
N LEU A 220 2.74 16.44 15.66
CA LEU A 220 1.68 17.36 16.07
C LEU A 220 0.35 16.65 15.83
N GLU A 221 -0.50 16.67 16.83
CA GLU A 221 -1.89 16.19 16.73
C GLU A 221 -2.77 17.24 16.02
N LEU A 222 -2.32 17.65 14.83
CA LEU A 222 -3.09 18.52 13.97
C LEU A 222 -4.20 17.72 13.31
N ASP A 223 -5.40 18.33 13.23
CA ASP A 223 -6.51 17.76 12.51
C ASP A 223 -7.45 18.85 11.98
N TYR A 224 -8.30 18.49 11.02
CA TYR A 224 -9.29 19.36 10.41
C TYR A 224 -10.64 19.14 11.09
N HIS A 225 -11.16 20.17 11.75
CA HIS A 225 -12.45 20.13 12.42
C HIS A 225 -13.42 21.14 11.80
N TYR A 226 -14.68 20.81 11.84
CA TYR A 226 -15.79 21.64 11.40
C TYR A 226 -16.72 21.94 12.57
N ASN A 227 -17.01 23.22 12.76
CA ASN A 227 -18.00 23.68 13.71
C ASN A 227 -19.27 24.10 12.97
N PRO A 228 -20.37 23.30 13.03
CA PRO A 228 -21.61 23.66 12.38
C PRO A 228 -22.15 24.97 12.93
N PRO A 229 -22.61 25.94 12.11
CA PRO A 229 -23.22 27.18 12.58
C PRO A 229 -24.46 26.91 13.44
N GLY A 230 -24.56 27.60 14.58
CA GLY A 230 -25.71 27.49 15.48
C GLY A 230 -25.78 26.25 16.36
N ILE A 231 -24.88 25.30 16.21
CA ILE A 231 -24.80 24.10 17.06
C ILE A 231 -23.70 24.27 18.09
N ARG A 232 -24.07 24.28 19.38
CA ARG A 232 -23.10 24.20 20.48
C ARG A 232 -22.81 22.72 20.75
N GLY A 233 -21.57 22.30 20.59
CA GLY A 233 -21.13 20.94 20.80
C GLY A 233 -19.67 20.72 20.46
N GLU A 234 -19.23 19.47 20.52
CA GLU A 234 -17.86 19.12 20.13
C GLU A 234 -17.63 19.33 18.61
N PRO A 235 -16.45 19.82 18.22
CA PRO A 235 -16.05 19.92 16.83
C PRO A 235 -16.16 18.56 16.15
N ARG A 236 -16.68 18.54 14.91
CA ARG A 236 -16.76 17.33 14.10
C ARG A 236 -15.56 17.25 13.16
N TYR A 237 -15.11 16.05 12.90
CA TYR A 237 -14.08 15.83 11.88
C TYR A 237 -14.62 16.19 10.49
N VAL A 238 -13.79 16.88 9.70
CA VAL A 238 -14.08 17.11 8.27
C VAL A 238 -13.97 15.77 7.52
N GLU A 239 -14.97 15.40 6.75
CA GLU A 239 -14.94 14.16 5.96
C GLU A 239 -13.91 14.24 4.82
N GLY A 240 -13.49 13.10 4.28
CA GLY A 240 -12.51 13.04 3.19
C GLY A 240 -11.09 13.48 3.60
N VAL A 241 -10.72 13.27 4.85
CA VAL A 241 -9.37 13.51 5.37
C VAL A 241 -8.82 12.23 5.98
N ILE A 242 -7.58 11.88 5.65
CA ILE A 242 -6.87 10.72 6.19
C ILE A 242 -5.50 11.11 6.77
N ARG A 243 -4.92 10.23 7.58
CA ARG A 243 -3.50 10.27 7.96
C ARG A 243 -2.73 9.33 7.05
N PHE A 244 -1.69 9.85 6.39
CA PHE A 244 -0.90 9.08 5.42
C PHE A 244 0.56 9.00 5.83
N THR A 245 1.12 7.79 5.85
CA THR A 245 2.51 7.54 6.26
C THR A 245 3.17 6.49 5.36
N LYS A 246 4.30 6.86 4.75
CA LYS A 246 5.16 5.95 4.00
C LYS A 246 6.24 5.42 4.93
N LEU A 247 6.13 4.13 5.31
CA LEU A 247 7.01 3.52 6.32
C LEU A 247 8.46 3.36 5.87
N HIS A 248 8.67 3.25 4.57
CA HIS A 248 9.98 3.03 3.96
C HIS A 248 10.52 4.23 3.18
N GLY A 249 9.88 5.39 3.31
CA GLY A 249 10.25 6.57 2.54
C GLY A 249 9.57 6.63 1.17
N SER A 250 10.00 7.57 0.32
CA SER A 250 9.41 7.83 -0.99
C SER A 250 10.46 8.32 -1.98
N ILE A 251 10.23 8.11 -3.28
CA ILE A 251 11.14 8.56 -4.35
C ILE A 251 11.28 10.08 -4.43
N ASP A 252 10.33 10.82 -3.87
CA ASP A 252 10.34 12.28 -3.82
C ASP A 252 10.89 12.88 -2.51
N TRP A 253 11.43 12.04 -1.61
CA TRP A 253 12.03 12.52 -0.36
C TRP A 253 13.52 12.69 -0.50
N LYS A 254 14.01 13.88 -0.18
CA LYS A 254 15.43 14.25 -0.18
C LYS A 254 15.93 14.47 1.23
N PHE A 255 17.06 13.83 1.56
CA PHE A 255 17.82 14.11 2.79
C PHE A 255 18.93 15.11 2.48
N GLU A 256 18.94 16.23 3.15
CA GLU A 256 19.94 17.28 2.99
C GLU A 256 20.10 18.06 4.28
N SER A 257 21.35 18.28 4.71
CA SER A 257 21.66 19.07 5.90
C SER A 257 20.89 18.63 7.16
N ASN A 258 20.81 17.32 7.39
CA ASN A 258 20.10 16.68 8.50
C ASN A 258 18.58 16.93 8.51
N THR A 259 18.02 17.26 7.35
CA THR A 259 16.60 17.56 7.16
C THR A 259 16.07 16.77 5.98
N ILE A 260 14.85 16.27 6.08
CA ILE A 260 14.15 15.64 4.96
C ILE A 260 13.14 16.63 4.38
N SER A 261 13.13 16.75 3.07
CA SER A 261 12.17 17.57 2.32
C SER A 261 11.60 16.78 1.16
N LYS A 262 10.38 17.12 0.74
CA LYS A 262 9.85 16.66 -0.54
C LYS A 262 10.44 17.51 -1.66
N ILE A 263 10.85 16.85 -2.74
CA ILE A 263 11.26 17.52 -3.98
C ILE A 263 10.03 17.66 -4.90
N PRO A 264 9.98 18.71 -5.72
CA PRO A 264 8.95 18.88 -6.74
C PRO A 264 9.17 17.87 -7.87
N LEU A 265 8.66 16.67 -7.71
CA LEU A 265 8.70 15.61 -8.69
C LEU A 265 7.29 15.37 -9.22
N GLU A 266 7.06 15.68 -10.49
CA GLU A 266 5.78 15.43 -11.16
C GLU A 266 5.52 13.92 -11.24
N PHE A 267 4.26 13.49 -11.03
CA PHE A 267 3.89 12.09 -11.19
C PHE A 267 3.91 11.72 -12.69
N GLY A 268 4.56 10.61 -13.01
CA GLY A 268 4.69 10.16 -14.40
C GLY A 268 5.70 10.94 -15.24
N VAL A 269 6.62 11.71 -14.62
CA VAL A 269 7.73 12.34 -15.32
C VAL A 269 8.54 11.29 -16.09
N LYS A 270 9.02 11.65 -17.29
CA LYS A 270 9.88 10.75 -18.05
C LYS A 270 11.21 10.54 -17.33
N GLU A 271 11.65 9.29 -17.26
CA GLU A 271 12.85 8.89 -16.53
C GLU A 271 14.12 9.65 -16.92
N ASP A 272 14.24 10.05 -18.19
CA ASP A 272 15.37 10.79 -18.73
C ASP A 272 15.41 12.27 -18.31
N THR A 273 14.28 12.84 -17.91
CA THR A 273 14.18 14.24 -17.50
C THR A 273 14.46 14.45 -16.02
N PHE A 274 14.41 13.38 -15.22
CA PHE A 274 14.71 13.45 -13.80
C PHE A 274 16.21 13.26 -13.54
N LEU A 275 16.85 14.32 -13.03
CA LEU A 275 18.27 14.27 -12.67
C LEU A 275 18.44 13.59 -11.31
N ILE A 276 18.85 12.32 -11.33
CA ILE A 276 19.27 11.63 -10.11
C ILE A 276 20.68 12.10 -9.77
N PRO A 277 20.95 12.52 -8.53
CA PRO A 277 22.28 12.92 -8.09
C PRO A 277 23.32 11.82 -8.27
N GLU A 278 24.60 12.21 -8.40
CA GLU A 278 25.71 11.25 -8.54
C GLU A 278 25.81 10.28 -7.37
N ASN A 279 25.43 10.73 -6.16
CA ASN A 279 25.37 9.92 -4.96
C ASN A 279 23.93 9.77 -4.46
N PRO A 280 23.10 8.91 -5.07
CA PRO A 280 21.71 8.77 -4.70
C PRO A 280 21.49 8.33 -3.26
N LYS A 281 22.45 7.63 -2.63
CA LYS A 281 22.40 7.26 -1.21
C LYS A 281 22.34 8.47 -0.25
N ASP A 282 22.93 9.61 -0.66
CA ASP A 282 22.97 10.84 0.15
C ASP A 282 21.72 11.72 -0.10
N PHE A 283 21.00 11.42 -1.18
CA PHE A 283 19.88 12.21 -1.65
C PHE A 283 18.55 11.57 -1.34
N SER A 284 18.41 10.28 -1.55
CA SER A 284 17.15 9.58 -1.40
C SER A 284 17.01 9.00 0.00
N VAL A 285 15.85 9.22 0.60
CA VAL A 285 15.47 8.55 1.87
C VAL A 285 15.10 7.08 1.62
N ILE A 286 15.07 6.68 0.33
CA ILE A 286 14.90 5.27 -0.03
C ILE A 286 16.21 4.56 0.21
N TYR A 287 16.21 3.74 1.23
CA TYR A 287 17.29 2.79 1.43
C TYR A 287 16.67 1.40 1.46
N PRO A 288 16.71 0.69 0.33
CA PRO A 288 16.26 -0.70 0.32
C PRO A 288 17.21 -1.51 1.20
N ASN A 289 16.87 -1.64 2.46
CA ASN A 289 17.65 -2.37 3.45
C ASN A 289 16.73 -3.30 4.22
N SER A 290 17.02 -4.58 4.20
CA SER A 290 16.23 -5.60 4.87
C SER A 290 16.49 -5.69 6.39
N SER A 291 17.58 -5.06 6.91
CA SER A 291 17.83 -4.98 8.35
C SER A 291 17.15 -3.76 9.00
N LYS A 292 15.98 -3.36 8.49
CA LYS A 292 15.19 -2.22 8.95
C LYS A 292 14.95 -2.21 10.48
N GLY A 293 15.16 -3.33 11.17
CA GLY A 293 15.12 -3.38 12.64
C GLY A 293 16.15 -2.48 13.32
N ILE A 294 17.34 -2.32 12.73
CA ILE A 294 18.37 -1.38 13.22
C ILE A 294 18.11 0.01 12.64
N ASP A 295 17.76 0.11 11.35
CA ASP A 295 17.55 1.39 10.68
C ASP A 295 16.28 2.11 11.16
N THR A 296 15.26 1.37 11.63
CA THR A 296 14.10 1.96 12.29
C THR A 296 14.44 2.70 13.59
N ALA A 297 15.64 2.48 14.14
CA ALA A 297 16.15 3.29 15.26
C ALA A 297 16.70 4.65 14.81
N TYR A 298 16.90 4.85 13.51
CA TYR A 298 17.43 6.10 12.95
C TYR A 298 16.33 6.96 12.32
N PHE A 299 16.54 8.26 12.35
CA PHE A 299 15.70 9.23 11.66
C PHE A 299 15.72 9.03 10.13
N PRO A 300 14.58 9.05 9.42
CA PRO A 300 13.20 9.32 9.91
C PRO A 300 12.42 8.07 10.32
N TYR A 301 12.97 6.89 10.15
CA TYR A 301 12.25 5.63 10.30
C TYR A 301 11.70 5.42 11.71
N SER A 302 12.48 5.80 12.74
CA SER A 302 12.02 5.76 14.14
C SER A 302 10.71 6.52 14.36
N GLU A 303 10.55 7.65 13.68
CA GLU A 303 9.34 8.47 13.76
C GLU A 303 8.15 7.81 13.05
N LEU A 304 8.40 7.26 11.85
CA LEU A 304 7.38 6.62 11.02
C LEU A 304 6.87 5.33 11.68
N PHE A 305 7.78 4.53 12.24
CA PHE A 305 7.42 3.30 12.96
C PHE A 305 6.72 3.57 14.29
N ARG A 306 7.10 4.65 14.99
CA ARG A 306 6.39 5.10 16.18
C ARG A 306 4.94 5.49 15.84
N ASP A 307 4.71 6.20 14.74
CA ASP A 307 3.36 6.52 14.29
C ASP A 307 2.56 5.26 13.96
N PHE A 308 3.17 4.30 13.25
CA PHE A 308 2.54 3.03 12.94
C PHE A 308 2.14 2.27 14.20
N SER A 309 3.11 2.03 15.10
CA SER A 309 2.85 1.32 16.35
C SER A 309 1.80 2.03 17.21
N SER A 310 1.88 3.36 17.33
CA SER A 310 0.93 4.14 18.11
C SER A 310 -0.49 4.13 17.51
N ALA A 311 -0.63 3.97 16.20
CA ALA A 311 -1.93 3.91 15.55
C ALA A 311 -2.59 2.54 15.69
N VAL A 312 -1.80 1.45 15.63
CA VAL A 312 -2.37 0.09 15.56
C VAL A 312 -2.38 -0.64 16.92
N CYS A 313 -1.41 -0.39 17.82
CA CYS A 313 -1.34 -1.04 19.12
C CYS A 313 -2.23 -0.36 20.18
N ARG A 314 -3.52 -0.26 19.89
CA ARG A 314 -4.55 0.35 20.73
C ARG A 314 -5.74 -0.60 20.89
N PRO A 315 -6.47 -0.61 22.01
CA PRO A 315 -7.74 -1.35 22.12
C PRO A 315 -8.70 -0.95 21.01
N ASN A 316 -9.52 -1.87 20.55
CA ASN A 316 -10.51 -1.67 19.48
C ASN A 316 -9.92 -1.22 18.13
N SER A 317 -8.63 -1.53 17.89
CA SER A 317 -7.96 -1.27 16.63
C SER A 317 -8.20 -2.37 15.63
N VAL A 318 -8.38 -1.98 14.37
CA VAL A 318 -8.39 -2.88 13.23
C VAL A 318 -7.37 -2.40 12.21
N ILE A 319 -6.59 -3.34 11.69
CA ILE A 319 -5.73 -3.12 10.53
C ILE A 319 -6.17 -4.02 9.38
N ILE A 320 -6.32 -3.44 8.19
CA ILE A 320 -6.49 -4.18 6.95
C ILE A 320 -5.18 -4.11 6.19
N THR A 321 -4.67 -5.24 5.74
CA THR A 321 -3.52 -5.27 4.83
C THR A 321 -4.01 -5.55 3.41
N TYR A 322 -3.51 -4.80 2.42
CA TYR A 322 -3.76 -5.04 1.01
C TYR A 322 -2.45 -5.19 0.24
N GLY A 323 -2.23 -6.34 -0.39
CA GLY A 323 -1.02 -6.61 -1.17
C GLY A 323 0.28 -6.51 -0.35
N TYR A 324 0.21 -6.68 0.96
CA TYR A 324 1.35 -6.75 1.86
C TYR A 324 1.81 -8.20 2.00
N GLY A 325 3.06 -8.47 1.63
CA GLY A 325 3.59 -9.83 1.52
C GLY A 325 4.16 -10.45 2.80
N PHE A 326 4.00 -9.83 3.97
CA PHE A 326 4.53 -10.31 5.26
C PHE A 326 6.05 -10.63 5.24
N GLY A 327 6.80 -9.92 4.41
CA GLY A 327 8.25 -10.05 4.32
C GLY A 327 9.02 -9.20 5.36
N ASP A 328 8.41 -8.15 5.91
CA ASP A 328 9.06 -7.20 6.82
C ASP A 328 8.86 -7.61 8.28
N SER A 329 9.87 -8.22 8.87
CA SER A 329 9.79 -8.76 10.23
C SER A 329 9.45 -7.73 11.31
N HIS A 330 9.90 -6.48 11.15
CA HIS A 330 9.62 -5.38 12.07
C HIS A 330 8.16 -4.89 12.00
N ILE A 331 7.55 -4.86 10.80
CA ILE A 331 6.12 -4.59 10.64
C ILE A 331 5.29 -5.75 11.21
N ASN A 332 5.67 -6.98 10.88
CA ASN A 332 5.01 -8.18 11.39
C ASN A 332 5.03 -8.23 12.92
N ARG A 333 6.14 -7.80 13.55
CA ARG A 333 6.23 -7.72 15.01
C ARG A 333 5.21 -6.73 15.57
N VAL A 334 5.09 -5.54 15.00
CA VAL A 334 4.10 -4.54 15.46
C VAL A 334 2.67 -5.06 15.29
N ILE A 335 2.36 -5.74 14.18
CA ILE A 335 1.04 -6.36 13.98
C ILE A 335 0.82 -7.51 14.99
N GLY A 336 1.84 -8.31 15.26
CA GLY A 336 1.80 -9.35 16.29
C GLY A 336 1.56 -8.77 17.68
N ASP A 337 2.25 -7.69 18.04
CA ASP A 337 2.06 -6.98 19.32
C ASP A 337 0.64 -6.43 19.43
N MET A 338 0.08 -5.84 18.35
CA MET A 338 -1.31 -5.41 18.31
C MET A 338 -2.26 -6.57 18.62
N LEU A 339 -2.05 -7.76 18.04
CA LEU A 339 -2.91 -8.93 18.21
C LEU A 339 -2.79 -9.59 19.61
N THR A 340 -1.89 -9.12 20.47
CA THR A 340 -1.90 -9.50 21.89
C THR A 340 -3.06 -8.87 22.65
N LEU A 341 -3.68 -7.81 22.11
CA LEU A 341 -4.85 -7.15 22.65
C LEU A 341 -6.12 -7.85 22.13
N PRO A 342 -6.99 -8.43 22.98
CA PRO A 342 -8.12 -9.24 22.53
C PRO A 342 -9.16 -8.49 21.70
N SER A 343 -9.23 -7.16 21.84
CA SER A 343 -10.18 -6.30 21.10
C SER A 343 -9.70 -5.84 19.73
N THR A 344 -8.53 -6.32 19.29
CA THR A 344 -7.96 -5.96 17.99
C THR A 344 -8.22 -7.00 16.93
N HIS A 345 -8.19 -6.61 15.66
CA HIS A 345 -8.45 -7.51 14.54
C HIS A 345 -7.58 -7.18 13.33
N LEU A 346 -7.13 -8.23 12.64
CA LEU A 346 -6.39 -8.14 11.38
C LEU A 346 -7.23 -8.70 10.25
N VAL A 347 -7.35 -7.94 9.16
CA VAL A 347 -7.91 -8.43 7.89
C VAL A 347 -6.79 -8.51 6.86
N ILE A 348 -6.54 -9.67 6.30
CA ILE A 348 -5.52 -9.88 5.26
C ILE A 348 -6.24 -10.00 3.92
N ILE A 349 -6.00 -9.04 3.02
CA ILE A 349 -6.46 -9.06 1.65
C ILE A 349 -5.24 -9.20 0.74
N SER A 350 -5.14 -10.30 0.01
CA SER A 350 -4.00 -10.61 -0.85
C SER A 350 -4.41 -11.41 -2.06
N TYR A 351 -3.71 -11.21 -3.18
CA TYR A 351 -3.89 -11.98 -4.41
C TYR A 351 -3.50 -13.46 -4.24
N ASP A 352 -2.49 -13.74 -3.44
CA ASP A 352 -1.96 -15.07 -3.16
C ASP A 352 -1.50 -15.22 -1.71
N THR A 353 -0.96 -16.37 -1.35
CA THR A 353 -0.44 -16.67 0.00
C THR A 353 0.93 -16.05 0.29
N ALA A 354 1.45 -15.21 -0.60
CA ALA A 354 2.77 -14.58 -0.50
C ALA A 354 3.90 -15.61 -0.24
N SER A 355 3.93 -16.66 -1.04
CA SER A 355 4.88 -17.78 -0.89
C SER A 355 4.82 -18.44 0.50
N GLY A 356 3.63 -18.56 1.07
CA GLY A 356 3.40 -19.18 2.39
C GLY A 356 3.69 -18.27 3.60
N ARG A 357 4.13 -17.01 3.40
CA ARG A 357 4.40 -16.09 4.51
C ARG A 357 3.12 -15.68 5.26
N ILE A 358 1.99 -15.54 4.56
CA ILE A 358 0.69 -15.29 5.19
C ILE A 358 0.31 -16.45 6.11
N LYS A 359 0.47 -17.69 5.66
CA LYS A 359 0.24 -18.88 6.49
C LYS A 359 1.14 -18.86 7.73
N LYS A 360 2.45 -18.67 7.54
CA LYS A 360 3.42 -18.61 8.64
C LYS A 360 3.06 -17.55 9.69
N PHE A 361 2.63 -16.37 9.25
CA PHE A 361 2.18 -15.31 10.16
C PHE A 361 0.88 -15.71 10.87
N TYR A 362 -0.11 -16.22 10.13
CA TYR A 362 -1.39 -16.68 10.66
C TYR A 362 -1.21 -17.75 11.76
N ASP A 363 -0.32 -18.70 11.54
CA ASP A 363 -0.02 -19.77 12.50
C ASP A 363 0.70 -19.25 13.77
N SER A 364 1.26 -18.04 13.74
CA SER A 364 1.98 -17.43 14.88
C SER A 364 1.10 -16.56 15.77
N VAL A 365 -0.15 -16.27 15.38
CA VAL A 365 -1.06 -15.38 16.10
C VAL A 365 -2.38 -16.07 16.42
N ASN A 366 -3.26 -15.40 17.19
CA ASN A 366 -4.57 -15.97 17.50
C ASN A 366 -5.49 -15.95 16.25
N PRO A 367 -5.87 -17.11 15.69
CA PRO A 367 -6.69 -17.18 14.48
C PRO A 367 -8.07 -16.52 14.60
N ALA A 368 -8.62 -16.38 15.80
CA ALA A 368 -9.91 -15.73 16.02
C ALA A 368 -9.90 -14.23 15.71
N GLN A 369 -8.70 -13.61 15.78
CA GLN A 369 -8.51 -12.19 15.49
C GLN A 369 -8.10 -11.92 14.04
N VAL A 370 -8.12 -12.94 13.15
CA VAL A 370 -7.66 -12.81 11.76
C VAL A 370 -8.78 -13.19 10.80
N THR A 371 -9.07 -12.29 9.86
CA THR A 371 -9.89 -12.53 8.68
C THR A 371 -8.98 -12.70 7.47
N LEU A 372 -9.25 -13.68 6.62
CA LEU A 372 -8.53 -13.93 5.37
C LEU A 372 -9.47 -13.71 4.18
N ILE A 373 -9.04 -12.88 3.24
CA ILE A 373 -9.63 -12.66 1.92
C ILE A 373 -8.46 -12.81 0.94
N VAL A 374 -8.06 -14.05 0.69
CA VAL A 374 -6.84 -14.36 -0.07
C VAL A 374 -7.20 -15.14 -1.32
N GLY A 375 -6.74 -14.71 -2.46
CA GLY A 375 -6.92 -15.42 -3.72
C GLY A 375 -6.98 -14.52 -4.93
N ASN A 376 -6.81 -15.14 -6.08
CA ASN A 376 -6.71 -14.47 -7.38
C ASN A 376 -8.00 -13.78 -7.84
N HIS A 377 -9.16 -14.08 -7.21
CA HIS A 377 -10.41 -13.36 -7.44
C HIS A 377 -10.73 -12.43 -6.27
N ILE A 378 -10.93 -12.97 -5.06
CA ILE A 378 -11.41 -12.15 -3.93
C ILE A 378 -10.37 -11.17 -3.40
N GLY A 379 -9.08 -11.44 -3.62
CA GLY A 379 -7.96 -10.56 -3.28
C GLY A 379 -7.53 -9.60 -4.40
N SER A 380 -8.05 -9.77 -5.62
CA SER A 380 -7.78 -8.87 -6.74
C SER A 380 -8.50 -7.54 -6.56
N ILE A 381 -7.80 -6.41 -6.88
CA ILE A 381 -8.33 -5.07 -6.60
C ILE A 381 -9.64 -4.76 -7.33
N GLU A 382 -9.78 -5.19 -8.58
CA GLU A 382 -10.96 -4.89 -9.38
C GLU A 382 -12.21 -5.62 -8.89
N PRO A 383 -12.23 -6.97 -8.70
CA PRO A 383 -13.36 -7.66 -8.09
C PRO A 383 -13.63 -7.18 -6.66
N LEU A 384 -12.58 -6.92 -5.89
CA LEU A 384 -12.70 -6.41 -4.52
C LEU A 384 -13.48 -5.10 -4.48
N VAL A 385 -13.10 -4.12 -5.30
CA VAL A 385 -13.74 -2.79 -5.37
C VAL A 385 -15.15 -2.89 -5.93
N LYS A 386 -15.34 -3.66 -7.00
CA LYS A 386 -16.65 -3.77 -7.67
C LYS A 386 -17.69 -4.50 -6.84
N ASN A 387 -17.28 -5.54 -6.11
CA ASN A 387 -18.22 -6.50 -5.52
C ASN A 387 -18.20 -6.58 -4.00
N TYR A 388 -17.07 -6.32 -3.32
CA TYR A 388 -16.90 -6.75 -1.93
C TYR A 388 -16.59 -5.62 -0.96
N LEU A 389 -15.97 -4.52 -1.39
CA LEU A 389 -15.70 -3.39 -0.50
C LEU A 389 -17.00 -2.63 -0.17
N PRO A 390 -17.15 -2.17 1.09
CA PRO A 390 -18.24 -1.29 1.46
C PRO A 390 -18.19 -0.01 0.63
N LYS A 391 -19.32 0.33 0.01
CA LYS A 391 -19.47 1.57 -0.72
C LYS A 391 -19.80 2.72 0.22
N ALA A 392 -19.32 3.92 -0.09
CA ALA A 392 -19.69 5.13 0.64
C ALA A 392 -21.21 5.31 0.68
N ALA A 393 -21.74 5.88 1.77
CA ALA A 393 -23.20 6.03 1.93
C ALA A 393 -23.83 6.85 0.80
N ILE A 394 -23.11 7.84 0.27
CA ILE A 394 -23.57 8.66 -0.85
C ILE A 394 -23.73 7.83 -2.13
N ASP A 395 -22.80 6.90 -2.39
CA ASP A 395 -22.85 6.04 -3.59
C ASP A 395 -24.04 5.07 -3.51
N ARG A 396 -24.33 4.53 -2.32
CA ARG A 396 -25.52 3.68 -2.08
C ARG A 396 -26.82 4.44 -2.33
N ILE A 397 -26.88 5.73 -1.97
CA ILE A 397 -28.05 6.58 -2.25
C ILE A 397 -28.20 6.78 -3.75
N GLN A 398 -27.11 7.06 -4.45
CA GLN A 398 -27.10 7.25 -5.91
C GLN A 398 -27.49 5.95 -6.64
N GLU A 399 -26.93 4.81 -6.25
CA GLU A 399 -27.31 3.50 -6.82
C GLU A 399 -28.81 3.21 -6.62
N ARG A 400 -29.33 3.45 -5.43
CA ARG A 400 -30.76 3.29 -5.17
C ARG A 400 -31.59 4.23 -6.03
N PHE A 401 -31.13 5.45 -6.20
CA PHE A 401 -31.80 6.43 -7.05
C PHE A 401 -31.82 5.99 -8.53
N VAL A 402 -30.68 5.55 -9.07
CA VAL A 402 -30.57 5.01 -10.44
C VAL A 402 -31.48 3.80 -10.62
N ARG A 403 -31.41 2.80 -9.73
CA ARG A 403 -32.29 1.63 -9.77
C ARG A 403 -33.78 1.98 -9.69
N ASN A 404 -34.14 3.02 -8.93
CA ASN A 404 -35.52 3.49 -8.85
C ASN A 404 -35.96 4.18 -10.13
N LEU A 405 -35.07 4.92 -10.81
CA LEU A 405 -35.34 5.52 -12.12
C LEU A 405 -35.53 4.43 -13.17
N GLU A 406 -34.68 3.41 -13.20
CA GLU A 406 -34.80 2.25 -14.10
C GLU A 406 -36.16 1.51 -13.89
N LYS A 407 -36.51 1.24 -12.63
CA LYS A 407 -37.79 0.61 -12.28
C LYS A 407 -39.02 1.46 -12.68
N ARG A 408 -38.86 2.77 -12.79
CA ARG A 408 -39.91 3.71 -13.25
C ARG A 408 -39.92 3.88 -14.76
N GLY A 409 -39.07 3.15 -15.50
CA GLY A 409 -38.97 3.23 -16.95
C GLY A 409 -38.29 4.51 -17.47
N ILE A 410 -37.62 5.25 -16.59
CA ILE A 410 -36.81 6.41 -16.97
C ILE A 410 -35.41 5.89 -17.30
N THR A 411 -35.26 5.29 -18.48
CA THR A 411 -33.94 4.95 -19.03
C THR A 411 -33.30 6.22 -19.57
N ASN A 412 -31.99 6.39 -19.35
CA ASN A 412 -31.21 7.43 -20.00
C ASN A 412 -31.45 7.33 -21.52
N GLN A 413 -32.14 8.31 -22.10
CA GLN A 413 -32.13 8.49 -23.53
C GLN A 413 -30.66 8.71 -23.91
N LYS A 414 -30.13 7.80 -24.73
CA LYS A 414 -28.86 8.03 -25.42
C LYS A 414 -28.95 9.39 -26.09
N ASN A 415 -27.97 10.24 -25.84
CA ASN A 415 -27.87 11.51 -26.56
C ASN A 415 -27.95 11.24 -28.08
N PRO A 416 -28.83 11.95 -28.83
CA PRO A 416 -28.96 11.76 -30.27
C PRO A 416 -27.79 12.35 -31.08
N ALA A 417 -26.63 12.51 -30.52
CA ALA A 417 -25.45 13.10 -31.17
C ALA A 417 -24.53 12.10 -31.89
N ASP A 418 -24.83 10.79 -31.86
CA ASP A 418 -23.97 9.74 -32.49
C ASP A 418 -24.64 9.04 -33.70
N SER A 419 -25.65 9.65 -34.36
CA SER A 419 -26.14 9.18 -35.62
C SER A 419 -25.88 10.25 -36.73
N GLY A 420 -24.59 10.40 -37.04
CA GLY A 420 -24.16 11.09 -38.27
C GLY A 420 -24.24 10.15 -39.45
N GLU A 421 -25.43 9.96 -40.00
CA GLU A 421 -25.54 9.44 -41.36
C GLU A 421 -25.23 10.54 -42.35
N SER A 422 -24.17 10.30 -43.09
CA SER A 422 -23.91 10.90 -44.39
C SER A 422 -25.11 10.67 -45.34
N GLN A 423 -25.74 11.72 -45.80
CA GLN A 423 -26.48 11.66 -47.07
C GLN A 423 -25.96 12.76 -47.98
N ASP A 424 -25.38 12.27 -49.09
CA ASP A 424 -25.11 12.98 -50.32
C ASP A 424 -26.37 13.72 -50.85
N LYS A 425 -26.19 15.00 -51.15
CA LYS A 425 -26.60 15.59 -52.43
C LYS A 425 -25.94 16.96 -52.62
#